data_32599621c096eddc3595aab1b5287836
#
_entry.id   32599621c096eddc3595aab1b5287836
#
_cell.length_a   1.000
_cell.length_b   1.000
_cell.length_c   1.000
_cell.angle_alpha   90.00
_cell.angle_beta   90.00
_cell.angle_gamma   90.00
#
_symmetry.space_group_name_H-M   'P 1'
#
loop_
_entity.id
_entity.type
_entity.pdbx_description
1 polymer ?
#
loop_
_entity_poly.entity_id
_entity_poly.type
_entity_poly.pdbx_seq_one_letter_code
_entity_poly.pdbx_strand_id
1 'polypeptide(L)'
;GGLGVIWGAPAATCYIRPQRYTKEFVDREEYFTLSFFDESYRPQLALCGSKSGRDVDKVKECGFTVKTAECGAPYFEEASLVLVCRKRFVQPMDPQLIPDDVKERWYPQKDYHTMYIGEITDILAR
;
A
#
# COMPACT_ATOMS: atom_id res chain seq x y z
N GLY A 1 2.55 -7.47 0.43
CA GLY A 1 3.74 -6.98 -0.22
C GLY A 1 5.03 -7.56 0.33
N GLY A 2 6.14 -6.96 0.02
CA GLY A 2 7.43 -7.45 0.45
C GLY A 2 8.48 -6.37 0.53
N LEU A 3 9.59 -6.71 1.20
CA LEU A 3 10.75 -5.84 1.33
C LEU A 3 11.97 -6.56 0.77
N GLY A 4 12.86 -5.83 0.14
CA GLY A 4 14.06 -6.40 -0.44
C GLY A 4 15.02 -5.34 -0.94
N VAL A 5 15.88 -5.75 -1.85
CA VAL A 5 16.86 -4.88 -2.49
C VAL A 5 16.74 -5.04 -4.00
N ILE A 6 16.62 -3.94 -4.71
CA ILE A 6 16.67 -3.90 -6.16
C ILE A 6 17.34 -2.59 -6.60
N TRP A 7 18.05 -2.62 -7.70
CA TRP A 7 18.79 -1.46 -8.25
C TRP A 7 19.75 -0.84 -7.22
N GLY A 8 20.35 -1.71 -6.38
CA GLY A 8 21.32 -1.28 -5.38
C GLY A 8 20.74 -0.52 -4.19
N ALA A 9 19.43 -0.57 -3.97
CA ALA A 9 18.76 0.20 -2.92
C ALA A 9 17.71 -0.64 -2.19
N PRO A 10 17.42 -0.31 -0.91
CA PRO A 10 16.31 -0.95 -0.22
C PRO A 10 14.99 -0.55 -0.86
N ALA A 11 14.11 -1.50 -1.04
CA ALA A 11 12.86 -1.31 -1.75
C ALA A 11 11.70 -2.04 -1.09
N ALA A 12 10.50 -1.49 -1.28
CA ALA A 12 9.26 -2.09 -0.86
C ALA A 12 8.39 -2.35 -2.08
N THR A 13 7.68 -3.48 -2.08
CA THR A 13 6.76 -3.83 -3.15
C THR A 13 5.37 -3.97 -2.56
N CYS A 14 4.37 -3.37 -3.22
CA CYS A 14 2.98 -3.55 -2.85
C CYS A 14 2.13 -3.85 -4.07
N TYR A 15 0.95 -4.44 -3.82
CA TYR A 15 0.04 -4.90 -4.85
C TYR A 15 -1.34 -4.32 -4.56
N ILE A 16 -1.94 -3.63 -5.53
CA ILE A 16 -3.22 -2.95 -5.33
C ILE A 16 -4.17 -3.36 -6.45
N ARG A 17 -5.38 -3.80 -6.08
CA ARG A 17 -6.43 -4.15 -7.04
C ARG A 17 -7.04 -2.89 -7.65
N PRO A 18 -7.54 -2.96 -8.91
CA PRO A 18 -8.03 -1.77 -9.61
C PRO A 18 -9.22 -1.08 -8.95
N GLN A 19 -10.04 -1.82 -8.20
CA GLN A 19 -11.21 -1.25 -7.54
C GLN A 19 -10.90 -0.55 -6.21
N ARG A 20 -9.66 -0.66 -5.68
CA ARG A 20 -9.29 0.00 -4.43
C ARG A 20 -9.13 1.50 -4.64
N TYR A 21 -9.73 2.29 -3.76
CA TYR A 21 -9.64 3.75 -3.79
C TYR A 21 -8.20 4.25 -3.63
N THR A 22 -7.40 3.56 -2.83
CA THR A 22 -5.97 3.84 -2.63
C THR A 22 -5.21 3.91 -3.94
N LYS A 23 -5.60 3.10 -4.95
CA LYS A 23 -4.91 3.04 -6.23
C LYS A 23 -4.89 4.39 -6.94
N GLU A 24 -5.97 5.16 -6.85
CA GLU A 24 -6.05 6.49 -7.47
C GLU A 24 -4.95 7.42 -6.95
N PHE A 25 -4.67 7.34 -5.66
CA PHE A 25 -3.64 8.18 -5.03
C PHE A 25 -2.23 7.69 -5.33
N VAL A 26 -1.99 6.37 -5.26
CA VAL A 26 -0.67 5.81 -5.53
C VAL A 26 -0.27 5.99 -6.99
N ASP A 27 -1.23 5.89 -7.92
CA ASP A 27 -0.96 6.13 -9.34
C ASP A 27 -0.58 7.58 -9.61
N ARG A 28 -1.22 8.53 -8.93
CA ARG A 28 -1.04 9.96 -9.13
C ARG A 28 0.23 10.51 -8.48
N GLU A 29 0.53 10.04 -7.25
CA GLU A 29 1.61 10.62 -6.46
C GLU A 29 2.96 9.95 -6.73
N GLU A 30 4.05 10.70 -6.55
CA GLU A 30 5.42 10.19 -6.70
C GLU A 30 5.83 9.31 -5.52
N TYR A 31 5.34 9.64 -4.32
CA TYR A 31 5.69 8.96 -3.08
C TYR A 31 4.48 8.28 -2.47
N PHE A 32 4.72 7.17 -1.78
CA PHE A 32 3.73 6.53 -0.93
C PHE A 32 4.39 6.06 0.37
N THR A 33 3.58 5.75 1.37
CA THR A 33 4.08 5.25 2.65
C THR A 33 3.48 3.89 2.96
N LEU A 34 4.27 3.07 3.67
CA LEU A 34 3.81 1.82 4.24
C LEU A 34 3.90 1.96 5.76
N SER A 35 2.77 1.81 6.43
CA SER A 35 2.66 1.99 7.86
C SER A 35 2.49 0.65 8.56
N PHE A 36 3.27 0.44 9.62
CA PHE A 36 3.22 -0.75 10.45
C PHE A 36 2.74 -0.36 11.83
N PHE A 37 1.83 -1.13 12.40
CA PHE A 37 1.17 -0.82 13.66
C PHE A 37 1.36 -1.95 14.66
N ASP A 38 1.24 -1.61 15.95
CA ASP A 38 1.15 -2.60 17.00
C ASP A 38 -0.08 -3.50 16.82
N GLU A 39 -0.05 -4.67 17.42
CA GLU A 39 -1.17 -5.62 17.37
C GLU A 39 -2.46 -5.01 17.92
N SER A 40 -2.36 -4.04 18.84
CA SER A 40 -3.52 -3.34 19.39
C SER A 40 -4.37 -2.63 18.33
N TYR A 41 -3.80 -2.32 17.16
CA TYR A 41 -4.51 -1.70 16.05
C TYR A 41 -5.10 -2.69 15.04
N ARG A 42 -5.06 -3.99 15.33
CA ARG A 42 -5.59 -5.02 14.41
C ARG A 42 -7.03 -4.78 13.97
N PRO A 43 -7.97 -4.37 14.86
CA PRO A 43 -9.34 -4.09 14.43
C PRO A 43 -9.41 -2.95 13.41
N GLN A 44 -8.62 -1.90 13.60
CA GLN A 44 -8.58 -0.76 12.67
C GLN A 44 -8.01 -1.18 11.30
N LEU A 45 -6.98 -2.02 11.29
CA LEU A 45 -6.41 -2.54 10.04
C LEU A 45 -7.40 -3.44 9.31
N ALA A 46 -8.17 -4.25 10.05
CA ALA A 46 -9.22 -5.08 9.47
C ALA A 46 -10.30 -4.21 8.81
N LEU A 47 -10.68 -3.11 9.44
CA LEU A 47 -11.62 -2.14 8.85
C LEU A 47 -11.06 -1.57 7.54
N CYS A 48 -9.79 -1.17 7.53
CA CYS A 48 -9.14 -0.65 6.32
C CYS A 48 -9.11 -1.66 5.18
N GLY A 49 -8.96 -2.94 5.49
CA GLY A 49 -8.94 -4.01 4.50
C GLY A 49 -10.31 -4.46 4.01
N SER A 50 -11.37 -4.23 4.79
CA SER A 50 -12.71 -4.73 4.48
C SER A 50 -13.61 -3.68 3.82
N LYS A 51 -13.32 -2.39 3.97
CA LYS A 51 -14.14 -1.30 3.44
C LYS A 51 -13.33 -0.37 2.56
N SER A 52 -14.01 0.23 1.56
CA SER A 52 -13.39 1.21 0.68
C SER A 52 -13.39 2.60 1.31
N GLY A 53 -12.35 3.39 1.04
CA GLY A 53 -12.33 4.81 1.39
C GLY A 53 -13.39 5.63 0.65
N ARG A 54 -14.02 5.07 -0.39
CA ARG A 54 -15.17 5.68 -1.05
C ARG A 54 -16.44 5.62 -0.20
N ASP A 55 -16.55 4.60 0.64
CA ASP A 55 -17.76 4.33 1.44
C ASP A 55 -17.66 4.87 2.86
N VAL A 56 -16.43 4.91 3.41
CA VAL A 56 -16.19 5.36 4.78
C VAL A 56 -14.94 6.25 4.83
N ASP A 57 -14.95 7.18 5.77
CA ASP A 57 -13.73 7.92 6.13
C ASP A 57 -12.92 7.05 7.10
N LYS A 58 -11.98 6.29 6.55
CA LYS A 58 -11.18 5.34 7.33
C LYS A 58 -10.33 6.02 8.41
N VAL A 59 -9.83 7.21 8.13
CA VAL A 59 -9.04 7.98 9.10
C VAL A 59 -9.88 8.29 10.32
N LYS A 60 -11.09 8.80 10.11
CA LYS A 60 -12.03 9.14 11.17
C LYS A 60 -12.51 7.90 11.93
N GLU A 61 -12.90 6.85 11.18
CA GLU A 61 -13.41 5.60 11.77
C GLU A 61 -12.36 4.90 12.63
N CYS A 62 -11.10 4.92 12.22
CA CYS A 62 -10.00 4.29 12.96
C CYS A 62 -9.43 5.18 14.07
N GLY A 63 -9.78 6.46 14.09
CA GLY A 63 -9.22 7.41 15.04
C GLY A 63 -7.76 7.75 14.75
N PHE A 64 -7.32 7.62 13.49
CA PHE A 64 -5.94 7.92 13.11
C PHE A 64 -5.72 9.41 12.88
N THR A 65 -4.49 9.84 13.12
CA THR A 65 -4.04 11.21 12.86
C THR A 65 -3.09 11.19 11.66
N VAL A 66 -3.44 11.95 10.62
CA VAL A 66 -2.60 12.04 9.42
C VAL A 66 -1.51 13.09 9.64
N LYS A 67 -0.26 12.69 9.37
CA LYS A 67 0.90 13.55 9.32
C LYS A 67 1.47 13.56 7.92
N THR A 68 2.39 14.48 7.64
CA THR A 68 3.01 14.61 6.32
C THR A 68 4.53 14.52 6.47
N ALA A 69 5.15 13.62 5.69
CA ALA A 69 6.61 13.51 5.61
C ALA A 69 7.19 14.71 4.84
N GLU A 70 8.51 14.89 4.89
CA GLU A 70 9.18 16.01 4.20
C GLU A 70 8.87 16.04 2.70
N CYS A 71 8.76 14.87 2.07
CA CYS A 71 8.44 14.76 0.64
C CYS A 71 6.96 15.04 0.31
N GLY A 72 6.13 15.28 1.32
CA GLY A 72 4.70 15.52 1.15
C GLY A 72 3.83 14.26 1.27
N ALA A 73 4.40 13.08 1.41
CA ALA A 73 3.65 11.84 1.53
C ALA A 73 2.94 11.76 2.89
N PRO A 74 1.64 11.39 2.91
CA PRO A 74 0.92 11.26 4.17
C PRO A 74 1.26 9.95 4.89
N TYR A 75 1.20 9.98 6.21
CA TYR A 75 1.34 8.79 7.04
C TYR A 75 0.51 8.95 8.32
N PHE A 76 0.39 7.87 9.09
CA PHE A 76 -0.38 7.89 10.33
C PHE A 76 0.55 7.99 11.54
N GLU A 77 0.29 8.98 12.40
CA GLU A 77 1.08 9.21 13.60
C GLU A 77 1.10 7.98 14.53
N GLU A 78 0.01 7.22 14.56
CA GLU A 78 -0.14 6.02 15.39
C GLU A 78 0.72 4.85 14.95
N ALA A 79 1.28 4.88 13.75
CA ALA A 79 2.14 3.80 13.25
C ALA A 79 3.42 3.69 14.09
N SER A 80 3.84 2.46 14.37
CA SER A 80 5.10 2.21 15.05
C SER A 80 6.30 2.37 14.12
N LEU A 81 6.09 2.13 12.83
CA LEU A 81 7.11 2.24 11.78
C LEU A 81 6.45 2.71 10.50
N VAL A 82 7.06 3.65 9.81
CA VAL A 82 6.62 4.12 8.50
C VAL A 82 7.80 4.07 7.54
N LEU A 83 7.60 3.39 6.41
CA LEU A 83 8.54 3.40 5.30
C LEU A 83 8.05 4.43 4.28
N VAL A 84 8.87 5.43 4.01
CA VAL A 84 8.57 6.43 2.96
C VAL A 84 9.21 5.94 1.67
N CYS A 85 8.40 5.76 0.63
CA CYS A 85 8.83 5.13 -0.60
C CYS A 85 8.63 6.06 -1.79
N ARG A 86 9.68 6.20 -2.60
CA ARG A 86 9.60 6.88 -3.88
C ARG A 86 9.24 5.86 -4.95
N LYS A 87 8.13 6.06 -5.64
CA LYS A 87 7.66 5.14 -6.67
C LYS A 87 8.65 5.10 -7.84
N ARG A 88 9.15 3.89 -8.15
CA ARG A 88 10.16 3.68 -9.19
C ARG A 88 9.67 2.79 -10.32
N PHE A 89 8.68 1.95 -10.08
CA PHE A 89 8.16 1.01 -11.06
C PHE A 89 6.70 0.73 -10.81
N VAL A 90 5.92 0.69 -11.88
CA VAL A 90 4.49 0.39 -11.86
C VAL A 90 4.21 -0.59 -13.00
N GLN A 91 3.62 -1.73 -12.68
CA GLN A 91 3.29 -2.74 -13.67
C GLN A 91 1.97 -3.44 -13.34
N PRO A 92 0.92 -3.26 -14.15
CA PRO A 92 -0.25 -4.13 -14.06
C PRO A 92 0.18 -5.57 -14.34
N MET A 93 -0.30 -6.52 -13.56
CA MET A 93 0.04 -7.92 -13.76
C MET A 93 -0.61 -8.44 -15.02
N ASP A 94 0.18 -9.08 -15.89
CA ASP A 94 -0.31 -9.68 -17.12
C ASP A 94 -0.97 -11.02 -16.80
N PRO A 95 -2.30 -11.18 -17.04
CA PRO A 95 -2.99 -12.45 -16.73
C PRO A 95 -2.45 -13.64 -17.52
N GLN A 96 -1.82 -13.42 -18.67
CA GLN A 96 -1.23 -14.50 -19.44
C GLN A 96 -0.02 -15.13 -18.74
N LEU A 97 0.58 -14.41 -17.80
CA LEU A 97 1.76 -14.87 -17.06
C LEU A 97 1.39 -15.44 -15.68
N ILE A 98 0.10 -15.46 -15.33
CA ILE A 98 -0.38 -15.99 -14.05
C ILE A 98 -0.91 -17.40 -14.28
N PRO A 99 -0.50 -18.40 -13.45
CA PRO A 99 -1.02 -19.76 -13.57
C PRO A 99 -2.55 -19.81 -13.38
N ASP A 100 -3.19 -20.76 -14.05
CA ASP A 100 -4.66 -20.88 -14.04
C ASP A 100 -5.24 -21.09 -12.64
N ASP A 101 -4.58 -21.92 -11.81
CA ASP A 101 -5.03 -22.17 -10.44
C ASP A 101 -5.01 -20.90 -9.57
N VAL A 102 -4.02 -20.03 -9.77
CA VAL A 102 -3.95 -18.75 -9.09
C VAL A 102 -5.07 -17.80 -9.55
N LYS A 103 -5.30 -17.74 -10.86
CA LYS A 103 -6.38 -16.90 -11.41
C LYS A 103 -7.76 -17.35 -10.92
N GLU A 104 -8.02 -18.64 -10.89
CA GLU A 104 -9.29 -19.19 -10.43
C GLU A 104 -9.56 -18.89 -8.96
N ARG A 105 -8.54 -18.99 -8.13
CA ARG A 105 -8.66 -18.79 -6.69
C ARG A 105 -8.70 -17.31 -6.31
N TRP A 106 -7.82 -16.49 -6.89
CA TRP A 106 -7.60 -15.12 -6.42
C TRP A 106 -8.20 -14.05 -7.31
N TYR A 107 -8.48 -14.37 -8.59
CA TYR A 107 -9.00 -13.41 -9.55
C TYR A 107 -10.25 -13.91 -10.30
N PRO A 108 -11.30 -14.38 -9.59
CA PRO A 108 -12.50 -14.84 -10.27
C PRO A 108 -13.21 -13.74 -11.07
N GLN A 109 -12.97 -12.46 -10.70
CA GLN A 109 -13.56 -11.30 -11.37
C GLN A 109 -12.55 -10.60 -12.30
N LYS A 110 -11.38 -11.20 -12.54
CA LYS A 110 -10.33 -10.66 -13.41
C LYS A 110 -9.80 -9.29 -12.96
N ASP A 111 -9.86 -9.01 -11.68
CA ASP A 111 -9.41 -7.75 -11.07
C ASP A 111 -7.95 -7.86 -10.61
N TYR A 112 -7.06 -8.06 -11.58
CA TYR A 112 -5.64 -8.31 -11.32
C TYR A 112 -4.97 -7.13 -10.63
N HIS A 113 -4.06 -7.44 -9.70
CA HIS A 113 -3.30 -6.41 -9.00
C HIS A 113 -2.36 -5.65 -9.95
N THR A 114 -2.09 -4.40 -9.62
CA THR A 114 -0.95 -3.66 -10.14
C THR A 114 0.17 -3.73 -9.11
N MET A 115 1.38 -4.03 -9.56
CA MET A 115 2.56 -4.09 -8.72
C MET A 115 3.26 -2.73 -8.72
N TYR A 116 3.62 -2.25 -7.53
CA TYR A 116 4.37 -1.01 -7.34
C TYR A 116 5.67 -1.33 -6.61
N ILE A 117 6.78 -0.83 -7.13
CA ILE A 117 8.07 -0.90 -6.44
C ILE A 117 8.48 0.51 -6.06
N GLY A 118 8.72 0.74 -4.78
CA GLY A 118 9.19 2.00 -4.25
C GLY A 118 10.55 1.86 -3.59
N GLU A 119 11.45 2.79 -3.91
CA GLU A 119 12.70 2.91 -3.17
C GLU A 119 12.42 3.49 -1.79
N ILE A 120 12.92 2.85 -0.75
CA ILE A 120 12.76 3.35 0.61
C ILE A 120 13.74 4.51 0.79
N THR A 121 13.21 5.73 0.88
CA THR A 121 14.01 6.95 0.98
C THR A 121 14.11 7.46 2.40
N ASP A 122 13.19 7.07 3.28
CA ASP A 122 13.19 7.48 4.68
C ASP A 122 12.44 6.46 5.53
N ILE A 123 12.79 6.39 6.80
CA ILE A 123 12.18 5.51 7.77
C ILE A 123 11.84 6.34 9.01
N LEU A 124 10.56 6.35 9.38
CA LEU A 124 10.08 7.03 10.58
C LEU A 124 9.73 5.96 11.60
N ALA A 125 10.36 6.01 12.76
CA ALA A 125 10.14 5.03 13.83
C ALA A 125 9.82 5.74 15.14
N ARG A 126 8.97 5.11 15.94
CA ARG A 126 8.66 5.56 17.29
C ARG A 126 9.67 5.06 18.28
#